data_93e69ee8e7b6f83a0aa3af4c3816f386
#
_entry.id   93e69ee8e7b6f83a0aa3af4c3816f386
#
_cell.length_a   1.000
_cell.length_b   1.000
_cell.length_c   1.000
_cell.angle_alpha   90.00
_cell.angle_beta   90.00
_cell.angle_gamma   90.00
#
_symmetry.space_group_name_H-M   'P 1'
#
loop_
_entity.id
_entity.type
_entity.pdbx_description
1 polymer ?
#
loop_
_entity_poly.entity_id
_entity_poly.type
_entity_poly.pdbx_seq_one_letter_code
_entity_poly.pdbx_strand_id
1 'polypeptide(L)'
;MRIVLDCQSLQSESRKRGIGRYTRCVLAALQPYTAHHDFIVLFNARLSSTLDQARLEAAECLPQAQLAVFEVPAPTAGRALSNGLRRDLAELIREQFIAELRPDVVHVFSLFEGFLDNVVTSIGRLSSHYPVSTTFFDLIPLLNPEEYLDDNPIFRKYYLQKVEQMKQSQRLLAISAFSAGEASDNLDYPERQIVEAPLGPMQQHGSDVLSDQDAGLQLERLGLSPGFVLYVGASDRRKNLPRLVEAWCQLPANLQVAHPLVMAGSMPEVDIAHLKAIARQSINADRLILLGQVSDEALLGLYRGCSVFVFPSWHEGFGLPALEAMVEGAAVIAANTSSLPEVVGLDEALFNPFDVTDIADHLQRALTDPEFRQRLMDHGRVQSQLFSWPRTAEATMACWEAMREAFTVPEPAVANPQSSEGW
;
A
#
# COMPACT_ATOMS: atom_id res chain seq x y z
N MET A 1 -19.89 -0.64 18.87
CA MET A 1 -18.52 -0.32 19.31
C MET A 1 -18.19 1.10 18.92
N ARG A 2 -17.35 1.74 19.71
CA ARG A 2 -16.69 3.00 19.33
C ARG A 2 -15.29 2.71 18.82
N ILE A 3 -15.02 3.01 17.57
CA ILE A 3 -13.79 2.67 16.87
C ILE A 3 -13.07 3.97 16.46
N VAL A 4 -11.85 4.15 16.94
CA VAL A 4 -11.01 5.29 16.54
C VAL A 4 -10.08 4.86 15.41
N LEU A 5 -10.15 5.58 14.30
CA LEU A 5 -9.39 5.33 13.06
C LEU A 5 -8.33 6.42 12.90
N ASP A 6 -7.06 6.10 13.11
CA ASP A 6 -5.97 7.06 12.85
C ASP A 6 -5.69 7.16 11.36
N CYS A 7 -6.18 8.23 10.75
CA CYS A 7 -6.10 8.50 9.32
C CYS A 7 -5.07 9.57 8.96
N GLN A 8 -4.01 9.78 9.75
CA GLN A 8 -2.96 10.73 9.42
C GLN A 8 -2.26 10.41 8.09
N SER A 9 -2.36 9.17 7.60
CA SER A 9 -1.94 8.80 6.24
C SER A 9 -2.63 9.61 5.13
N LEU A 10 -3.82 10.15 5.38
CA LEU A 10 -4.50 11.08 4.46
C LEU A 10 -3.94 12.51 4.54
N GLN A 11 -3.12 12.82 5.53
CA GLN A 11 -2.48 14.12 5.70
C GLN A 11 -1.02 14.14 5.25
N SER A 12 -0.33 12.99 5.28
CA SER A 12 1.09 12.84 4.95
C SER A 12 1.34 12.80 3.44
N GLU A 13 2.60 12.66 3.04
CA GLU A 13 2.95 12.39 1.63
C GLU A 13 2.39 11.06 1.12
N SER A 14 2.05 10.13 2.02
CA SER A 14 1.41 8.85 1.69
C SER A 14 -0.01 9.01 1.13
N ARG A 15 -0.67 10.16 1.34
CA ARG A 15 -2.04 10.45 0.82
C ARG A 15 -2.16 10.29 -0.69
N LYS A 16 -1.07 10.54 -1.44
CA LYS A 16 -1.02 10.42 -2.91
C LYS A 16 -0.50 9.07 -3.39
N ARG A 17 -0.24 8.13 -2.48
CA ARG A 17 0.34 6.80 -2.77
C ARG A 17 -0.64 5.68 -2.40
N GLY A 18 -0.20 4.44 -2.53
CA GLY A 18 -0.99 3.24 -2.21
C GLY A 18 -1.61 3.27 -0.80
N ILE A 19 -0.88 3.74 0.21
CA ILE A 19 -1.35 3.82 1.62
C ILE A 19 -2.55 4.76 1.75
N GLY A 20 -2.48 5.97 1.17
CA GLY A 20 -3.61 6.90 1.21
C GLY A 20 -4.82 6.38 0.45
N ARG A 21 -4.61 5.72 -0.69
CA ARG A 21 -5.66 5.04 -1.45
C ARG A 21 -6.30 3.92 -0.62
N TYR A 22 -5.50 3.05 -0.02
CA TYR A 22 -5.96 2.00 0.89
C TYR A 22 -6.84 2.58 2.00
N THR A 23 -6.37 3.63 2.68
CA THR A 23 -7.12 4.26 3.78
C THR A 23 -8.49 4.76 3.32
N ARG A 24 -8.58 5.46 2.17
CA ARG A 24 -9.86 5.92 1.60
C ARG A 24 -10.80 4.77 1.27
N CYS A 25 -10.29 3.73 0.61
CA CYS A 25 -11.09 2.58 0.20
C CYS A 25 -11.64 1.79 1.39
N VAL A 26 -10.84 1.60 2.44
CA VAL A 26 -11.30 0.94 3.67
C VAL A 26 -12.35 1.81 4.37
N LEU A 27 -12.13 3.13 4.49
CA LEU A 27 -13.14 4.03 5.06
C LEU A 27 -14.47 3.92 4.31
N ALA A 28 -14.46 3.95 2.97
CA ALA A 28 -15.66 3.81 2.16
C ALA A 28 -16.34 2.44 2.36
N ALA A 29 -15.56 1.37 2.46
CA ALA A 29 -16.09 0.02 2.66
C ALA A 29 -16.67 -0.19 4.08
N LEU A 30 -16.34 0.66 5.04
CA LEU A 30 -16.92 0.65 6.40
C LEU A 30 -18.30 1.32 6.48
N GLN A 31 -18.78 2.01 5.45
CA GLN A 31 -20.10 2.68 5.48
C GLN A 31 -21.26 1.78 5.94
N PRO A 32 -21.40 0.52 5.49
CA PRO A 32 -22.51 -0.34 5.92
C PRO A 32 -22.54 -0.61 7.44
N TYR A 33 -21.40 -0.48 8.10
CA TYR A 33 -21.26 -0.77 9.53
C TYR A 33 -21.60 0.41 10.44
N THR A 34 -21.80 1.61 9.88
CA THR A 34 -22.12 2.84 10.65
C THR A 34 -23.48 2.79 11.36
N ALA A 35 -24.38 1.90 10.94
CA ALA A 35 -25.67 1.69 11.62
C ALA A 35 -25.53 1.07 13.02
N HIS A 36 -24.41 0.39 13.30
CA HIS A 36 -24.21 -0.38 14.52
C HIS A 36 -22.92 -0.01 15.28
N HIS A 37 -22.09 0.83 14.71
CA HIS A 37 -20.79 1.23 15.26
C HIS A 37 -20.56 2.72 15.14
N ASP A 38 -19.94 3.33 16.17
CA ASP A 38 -19.52 4.72 16.17
C ASP A 38 -18.08 4.80 15.66
N PHE A 39 -17.87 5.42 14.50
CA PHE A 39 -16.54 5.66 13.97
C PHE A 39 -16.07 7.08 14.28
N ILE A 40 -14.83 7.20 14.73
CA ILE A 40 -14.14 8.47 14.95
C ILE A 40 -12.87 8.48 14.10
N VAL A 41 -12.81 9.36 13.10
CA VAL A 41 -11.63 9.55 12.26
C VAL A 41 -10.73 10.59 12.89
N LEU A 42 -9.48 10.19 13.18
CA LEU A 42 -8.51 10.99 13.91
C LEU A 42 -7.51 11.68 12.96
N PHE A 43 -7.31 12.98 13.15
CA PHE A 43 -6.38 13.82 12.42
C PHE A 43 -5.48 14.63 13.35
N ASN A 44 -4.36 15.12 12.79
CA ASN A 44 -3.35 15.91 13.46
C ASN A 44 -3.39 17.39 12.99
N ALA A 45 -3.64 18.32 13.92
CA ALA A 45 -3.68 19.76 13.63
C ALA A 45 -2.36 20.32 13.09
N ARG A 46 -1.23 19.67 13.37
CA ARG A 46 0.10 20.12 12.90
C ARG A 46 0.36 19.87 11.42
N LEU A 47 -0.50 19.15 10.75
CA LEU A 47 -0.50 18.96 9.31
C LEU A 47 -1.54 19.90 8.65
N SER A 48 -1.50 21.19 9.03
CA SER A 48 -2.52 22.18 8.67
C SER A 48 -2.71 22.38 7.17
N SER A 49 -1.67 22.22 6.36
CA SER A 49 -1.75 22.37 4.89
C SER A 49 -2.60 21.31 4.20
N THR A 50 -2.83 20.17 4.85
CA THR A 50 -3.59 19.04 4.30
C THR A 50 -4.81 18.67 5.14
N LEU A 51 -5.01 19.32 6.30
CA LEU A 51 -6.05 18.95 7.25
C LEU A 51 -7.45 19.07 6.66
N ASP A 52 -7.77 20.21 6.06
CA ASP A 52 -9.12 20.44 5.53
C ASP A 52 -9.45 19.49 4.37
N GLN A 53 -8.48 19.26 3.47
CA GLN A 53 -8.64 18.30 2.39
C GLN A 53 -8.84 16.87 2.92
N ALA A 54 -8.03 16.44 3.90
CA ALA A 54 -8.15 15.11 4.49
C ALA A 54 -9.50 14.91 5.23
N ARG A 55 -10.01 15.95 5.89
CA ARG A 55 -11.33 15.94 6.52
C ARG A 55 -12.45 15.80 5.51
N LEU A 56 -12.37 16.50 4.37
CA LEU A 56 -13.34 16.39 3.29
C LEU A 56 -13.31 14.98 2.70
N GLU A 57 -12.15 14.47 2.34
CA GLU A 57 -11.99 13.11 1.81
C GLU A 57 -12.54 12.04 2.77
N ALA A 58 -12.27 12.16 4.07
CA ALA A 58 -12.80 11.23 5.04
C ALA A 58 -14.33 11.33 5.20
N ALA A 59 -14.89 12.56 5.17
CA ALA A 59 -16.33 12.78 5.22
C ALA A 59 -17.06 12.27 3.96
N GLU A 60 -16.40 12.30 2.80
CA GLU A 60 -16.92 11.68 1.56
C GLU A 60 -16.91 10.15 1.66
N CYS A 61 -15.82 9.57 2.18
CA CYS A 61 -15.68 8.12 2.31
C CYS A 61 -16.56 7.52 3.42
N LEU A 62 -16.70 8.20 4.55
CA LEU A 62 -17.44 7.71 5.73
C LEU A 62 -18.27 8.85 6.36
N PRO A 63 -19.39 9.26 5.74
CA PRO A 63 -20.13 10.47 6.09
C PRO A 63 -20.67 10.51 7.54
N GLN A 64 -20.95 9.35 8.14
CA GLN A 64 -21.49 9.26 9.51
C GLN A 64 -20.40 9.28 10.60
N ALA A 65 -19.11 9.23 10.21
CA ALA A 65 -18.02 9.25 11.17
C ALA A 65 -17.87 10.64 11.83
N GLN A 66 -17.55 10.64 13.12
CA GLN A 66 -17.11 11.84 13.82
C GLN A 66 -15.67 12.14 13.42
N LEU A 67 -15.34 13.43 13.25
CA LEU A 67 -13.99 13.86 12.97
C LEU A 67 -13.37 14.45 14.24
N ALA A 68 -12.27 13.85 14.72
CA ALA A 68 -11.51 14.31 15.86
C ALA A 68 -10.14 14.83 15.41
N VAL A 69 -9.70 15.93 15.99
CA VAL A 69 -8.41 16.56 15.66
C VAL A 69 -7.63 16.78 16.94
N PHE A 70 -6.49 16.14 17.08
CA PHE A 70 -5.59 16.37 18.21
C PHE A 70 -4.50 17.39 17.86
N GLU A 71 -3.98 18.05 18.90
CA GLU A 71 -2.91 19.00 18.76
C GLU A 71 -1.71 18.60 19.64
N VAL A 72 -0.51 18.69 19.08
CA VAL A 72 0.74 18.31 19.74
C VAL A 72 1.84 19.34 19.52
N PRO A 73 2.90 19.37 20.37
CA PRO A 73 4.08 20.15 20.09
C PRO A 73 4.73 19.78 18.74
N ALA A 74 5.20 20.76 17.99
CA ALA A 74 5.90 20.59 16.71
C ALA A 74 7.20 21.41 16.66
N PRO A 75 8.16 21.09 15.78
CA PRO A 75 8.18 19.98 14.83
C PRO A 75 8.48 18.62 15.46
N THR A 76 7.93 17.53 14.87
CA THR A 76 8.07 16.16 15.36
C THR A 76 8.80 15.23 14.37
N ALA A 77 9.10 15.70 13.15
CA ALA A 77 9.71 14.91 12.09
C ALA A 77 10.93 14.12 12.58
N GLY A 78 10.91 12.80 12.34
CA GLY A 78 11.91 11.85 12.83
C GLY A 78 13.32 12.08 12.29
N ARG A 79 13.44 12.66 11.09
CA ARG A 79 14.72 12.98 10.44
C ARG A 79 15.61 13.95 11.24
N ALA A 80 15.02 14.76 12.14
CA ALA A 80 15.76 15.71 12.97
C ALA A 80 15.89 15.17 14.40
N LEU A 81 17.11 14.78 14.80
CA LEU A 81 17.39 14.24 16.14
C LEU A 81 16.99 15.20 17.26
N SER A 82 17.08 16.53 17.02
CA SER A 82 16.65 17.56 17.97
C SER A 82 15.15 17.52 18.30
N ASN A 83 14.35 16.83 17.50
CA ASN A 83 12.92 16.68 17.75
C ASN A 83 12.58 15.50 18.69
N GLY A 84 13.56 14.69 19.10
CA GLY A 84 13.33 13.43 19.83
C GLY A 84 12.41 13.59 21.03
N LEU A 85 12.79 14.43 22.01
CA LEU A 85 11.95 14.67 23.21
C LEU A 85 10.55 15.19 22.86
N ARG A 86 10.47 16.11 21.89
CA ARG A 86 9.19 16.68 21.47
C ARG A 86 8.28 15.64 20.81
N ARG A 87 8.85 14.73 20.01
CA ARG A 87 8.13 13.62 19.42
C ARG A 87 7.64 12.65 20.50
N ASP A 88 8.48 12.30 21.48
CA ASP A 88 8.09 11.44 22.59
C ASP A 88 6.90 12.02 23.37
N LEU A 89 6.92 13.33 23.66
CA LEU A 89 5.78 14.02 24.29
C LEU A 89 4.55 14.03 23.37
N ALA A 90 4.73 14.25 22.09
CA ALA A 90 3.63 14.27 21.12
C ALA A 90 2.96 12.88 21.00
N GLU A 91 3.72 11.79 21.02
CA GLU A 91 3.20 10.42 21.04
C GLU A 91 2.35 10.17 22.30
N LEU A 92 2.81 10.59 23.48
CA LEU A 92 2.07 10.48 24.74
C LEU A 92 0.76 11.30 24.72
N ILE A 93 0.83 12.55 24.24
CA ILE A 93 -0.36 13.43 24.13
C ILE A 93 -1.38 12.83 23.17
N ARG A 94 -0.93 12.28 22.03
CA ARG A 94 -1.83 11.61 21.09
C ARG A 94 -2.53 10.40 21.72
N GLU A 95 -1.79 9.53 22.41
CA GLU A 95 -2.39 8.35 23.06
C GLU A 95 -3.34 8.74 24.19
N GLN A 96 -3.03 9.79 24.96
CA GLN A 96 -3.93 10.34 25.97
C GLN A 96 -5.21 10.90 25.35
N PHE A 97 -5.10 11.66 24.26
CA PHE A 97 -6.26 12.17 23.51
C PHE A 97 -7.16 11.03 23.02
N ILE A 98 -6.57 9.95 22.49
CA ILE A 98 -7.31 8.76 22.07
C ILE A 98 -8.02 8.11 23.26
N ALA A 99 -7.35 7.98 24.42
CA ALA A 99 -7.95 7.41 25.64
C ALA A 99 -9.17 8.20 26.11
N GLU A 100 -9.14 9.55 25.99
CA GLU A 100 -10.25 10.44 26.34
C GLU A 100 -11.48 10.24 25.44
N LEU A 101 -11.29 9.77 24.21
CA LEU A 101 -12.38 9.39 23.30
C LEU A 101 -13.09 8.10 23.74
N ARG A 102 -12.52 7.34 24.69
CA ARG A 102 -13.03 6.07 25.22
C ARG A 102 -13.35 5.06 24.12
N PRO A 103 -12.38 4.69 23.27
CA PRO A 103 -12.59 3.73 22.21
C PRO A 103 -12.74 2.31 22.75
N ASP A 104 -13.57 1.48 22.11
CA ASP A 104 -13.55 0.03 22.26
C ASP A 104 -12.37 -0.59 21.51
N VAL A 105 -11.98 0.01 20.37
CA VAL A 105 -10.85 -0.40 19.51
C VAL A 105 -10.23 0.83 18.85
N VAL A 106 -8.90 0.80 18.68
CA VAL A 106 -8.15 1.77 17.87
C VAL A 106 -7.52 1.07 16.70
N HIS A 107 -7.62 1.66 15.50
CA HIS A 107 -6.90 1.19 14.33
C HIS A 107 -5.94 2.26 13.80
N VAL A 108 -4.69 1.85 13.55
CA VAL A 108 -3.64 2.70 12.95
C VAL A 108 -3.41 2.24 11.51
N PHE A 109 -3.86 3.04 10.54
CA PHE A 109 -3.73 2.70 9.12
C PHE A 109 -2.28 2.67 8.63
N SER A 110 -1.40 3.52 9.16
CA SER A 110 0.01 3.53 8.79
C SER A 110 0.85 3.99 9.98
N LEU A 111 1.61 3.06 10.57
CA LEU A 111 2.41 3.34 11.76
C LEU A 111 3.77 3.99 11.43
N PHE A 112 4.32 3.73 10.24
CA PHE A 112 5.67 4.13 9.85
C PHE A 112 5.77 5.58 9.31
N GLU A 113 4.68 6.35 9.38
CA GLU A 113 4.64 7.76 9.03
C GLU A 113 5.42 8.66 10.02
N GLY A 114 5.71 9.90 9.62
CA GLY A 114 6.29 10.93 10.51
C GLY A 114 7.81 10.98 10.52
N PHE A 115 8.50 10.32 9.60
CA PHE A 115 9.94 10.52 9.44
C PHE A 115 10.26 11.86 8.78
N LEU A 116 9.55 12.24 7.74
CA LEU A 116 9.79 13.44 6.95
C LEU A 116 8.94 14.64 7.38
N ASP A 117 7.81 14.40 8.02
CA ASP A 117 6.79 15.39 8.37
C ASP A 117 6.40 15.34 9.86
N ASN A 118 5.35 16.08 10.23
CA ASN A 118 4.86 16.16 11.60
C ASN A 118 3.76 15.14 11.95
N VAL A 119 3.62 14.05 11.19
CA VAL A 119 2.77 12.95 11.58
C VAL A 119 3.25 12.35 12.90
N VAL A 120 2.32 12.03 13.78
CA VAL A 120 2.61 11.42 15.08
C VAL A 120 1.78 10.15 15.22
N THR A 121 2.45 9.02 15.08
CA THR A 121 1.88 7.69 15.28
C THR A 121 2.63 6.98 16.39
N SER A 122 1.94 6.24 17.23
CA SER A 122 2.56 5.42 18.28
C SER A 122 1.61 4.33 18.76
N ILE A 123 2.17 3.30 19.40
CA ILE A 123 1.44 2.24 20.07
C ILE A 123 2.20 1.89 21.35
N GLY A 124 1.48 1.82 22.49
CA GLY A 124 2.02 1.36 23.75
C GLY A 124 2.92 2.36 24.48
N ARG A 125 2.80 3.67 24.22
CA ARG A 125 3.52 4.72 24.96
C ARG A 125 2.87 5.01 26.32
N LEU A 126 1.57 4.83 26.40
CA LEU A 126 0.80 4.82 27.65
C LEU A 126 0.33 3.40 27.96
N SER A 127 0.04 3.12 29.25
CA SER A 127 -0.61 1.86 29.60
C SER A 127 -1.91 1.74 28.82
N SER A 128 -2.05 0.67 28.04
CA SER A 128 -3.16 0.52 27.09
C SER A 128 -4.49 0.35 27.81
N HIS A 129 -5.36 1.33 27.65
CA HIS A 129 -6.77 1.28 28.13
C HIS A 129 -7.72 0.77 27.03
N TYR A 130 -7.19 0.41 25.88
CA TYR A 130 -7.93 -0.03 24.69
C TYR A 130 -7.05 -0.93 23.82
N PRO A 131 -7.64 -1.89 23.10
CA PRO A 131 -6.89 -2.69 22.16
C PRO A 131 -6.59 -1.90 20.87
N VAL A 132 -5.39 -2.13 20.30
CA VAL A 132 -4.91 -1.48 19.08
C VAL A 132 -4.66 -2.50 17.99
N SER A 133 -5.18 -2.26 16.79
CA SER A 133 -4.79 -2.95 15.57
C SER A 133 -4.03 -2.02 14.63
N THR A 134 -3.19 -2.61 13.79
CA THR A 134 -2.40 -1.86 12.80
C THR A 134 -2.48 -2.54 11.45
N THR A 135 -2.65 -1.77 10.36
CA THR A 135 -2.44 -2.32 9.01
C THR A 135 -0.97 -2.65 8.84
N PHE A 136 -0.73 -3.86 8.40
CA PHE A 136 0.60 -4.37 8.09
C PHE A 136 0.76 -4.49 6.56
N PHE A 137 1.57 -3.61 5.99
CA PHE A 137 1.82 -3.58 4.55
C PHE A 137 2.93 -4.54 4.13
N ASP A 138 4.12 -4.39 4.70
CA ASP A 138 5.31 -5.18 4.39
C ASP A 138 6.45 -4.90 5.38
N LEU A 139 7.53 -5.67 5.26
CA LEU A 139 8.82 -5.45 5.94
C LEU A 139 9.95 -5.15 4.95
N ILE A 140 9.64 -4.63 3.77
CA ILE A 140 10.64 -4.39 2.71
C ILE A 140 11.89 -3.69 3.23
N PRO A 141 11.83 -2.59 4.02
CA PRO A 141 13.04 -1.97 4.54
C PRO A 141 13.82 -2.84 5.53
N LEU A 142 13.15 -3.66 6.34
CA LEU A 142 13.81 -4.55 7.30
C LEU A 142 14.53 -5.71 6.61
N LEU A 143 13.89 -6.27 5.58
CA LEU A 143 14.38 -7.43 4.83
C LEU A 143 15.41 -7.08 3.76
N ASN A 144 15.53 -5.79 3.42
CA ASN A 144 16.50 -5.28 2.47
C ASN A 144 17.26 -4.08 3.07
N PRO A 145 17.97 -4.27 4.22
CA PRO A 145 18.56 -3.18 4.98
C PRO A 145 19.65 -2.42 4.20
N GLU A 146 20.40 -3.10 3.36
CA GLU A 146 21.44 -2.51 2.50
C GLU A 146 20.86 -1.45 1.56
N GLU A 147 19.60 -1.61 1.14
CA GLU A 147 18.95 -0.72 0.20
C GLU A 147 18.24 0.45 0.89
N TYR A 148 17.68 0.22 2.09
CA TYR A 148 16.77 1.19 2.72
C TYR A 148 17.26 1.75 4.04
N LEU A 149 18.07 1.01 4.81
CA LEU A 149 18.39 1.36 6.19
C LEU A 149 19.86 1.71 6.43
N ASP A 150 20.79 1.04 5.75
CA ASP A 150 22.20 1.09 6.11
C ASP A 150 22.85 2.44 5.80
N ASP A 151 22.46 3.07 4.71
CA ASP A 151 22.95 4.40 4.32
C ASP A 151 22.30 5.55 5.10
N ASN A 152 21.26 5.28 5.91
CA ASN A 152 20.56 6.29 6.70
C ASN A 152 20.36 5.85 8.16
N PRO A 153 21.35 5.99 9.03
CA PRO A 153 21.27 5.57 10.44
C PRO A 153 20.13 6.22 11.23
N ILE A 154 19.74 7.45 10.87
CA ILE A 154 18.63 8.16 11.52
C ILE A 154 17.31 7.49 11.14
N PHE A 155 17.11 7.18 9.86
CA PHE A 155 15.94 6.47 9.40
C PHE A 155 15.89 5.05 9.96
N ARG A 156 17.02 4.33 9.95
CA ARG A 156 17.13 2.99 10.55
C ARG A 156 16.65 2.98 12.00
N LYS A 157 17.14 3.90 12.82
CA LYS A 157 16.73 4.03 14.22
C LYS A 157 15.23 4.29 14.34
N TYR A 158 14.72 5.22 13.55
CA TYR A 158 13.29 5.56 13.52
C TYR A 158 12.44 4.36 13.12
N TYR A 159 12.80 3.70 12.03
CA TYR A 159 12.08 2.53 11.51
C TYR A 159 12.03 1.39 12.53
N LEU A 160 13.16 1.03 13.13
CA LEU A 160 13.23 -0.02 14.15
C LEU A 160 12.40 0.31 15.40
N GLN A 161 12.33 1.59 15.81
CA GLN A 161 11.43 2.01 16.88
C GLN A 161 9.96 1.76 16.52
N LYS A 162 9.55 2.03 15.27
CA LYS A 162 8.20 1.76 14.80
C LYS A 162 7.91 0.26 14.71
N VAL A 163 8.89 -0.56 14.34
CA VAL A 163 8.77 -2.03 14.40
C VAL A 163 8.48 -2.48 15.83
N GLU A 164 9.22 -1.99 16.83
CA GLU A 164 8.98 -2.35 18.23
C GLU A 164 7.62 -1.85 18.75
N GLN A 165 7.15 -0.70 18.29
CA GLN A 165 5.79 -0.22 18.61
C GLN A 165 4.72 -1.10 17.93
N MET A 166 4.95 -1.52 16.68
CA MET A 166 4.03 -2.39 15.95
C MET A 166 3.84 -3.75 16.65
N LYS A 167 4.90 -4.31 17.23
CA LYS A 167 4.84 -5.56 18.02
C LYS A 167 3.92 -5.45 19.25
N GLN A 168 3.59 -4.25 19.69
CA GLN A 168 2.66 -4.01 20.80
C GLN A 168 1.19 -3.96 20.35
N SER A 169 0.90 -4.02 19.06
CA SER A 169 -0.47 -4.17 18.56
C SER A 169 -1.06 -5.51 19.04
N GLN A 170 -2.34 -5.53 19.35
CA GLN A 170 -3.04 -6.78 19.65
C GLN A 170 -3.37 -7.58 18.39
N ARG A 171 -3.48 -6.89 17.25
CA ARG A 171 -3.69 -7.52 15.95
C ARG A 171 -2.95 -6.75 14.85
N LEU A 172 -2.41 -7.50 13.89
CA LEU A 172 -1.97 -6.98 12.60
C LEU A 172 -2.99 -7.35 11.53
N LEU A 173 -3.44 -6.38 10.76
CA LEU A 173 -4.24 -6.59 9.56
C LEU A 173 -3.28 -6.63 8.37
N ALA A 174 -2.88 -7.82 7.95
CA ALA A 174 -1.95 -8.03 6.86
C ALA A 174 -2.67 -7.91 5.51
N ILE A 175 -2.07 -7.19 4.56
CA ILE A 175 -2.68 -6.93 3.26
C ILE A 175 -2.60 -8.10 2.28
N SER A 176 -1.89 -9.17 2.63
CA SER A 176 -1.75 -10.41 1.86
C SER A 176 -1.34 -11.56 2.78
N ALA A 177 -1.52 -12.81 2.34
CA ALA A 177 -1.00 -13.98 3.03
C ALA A 177 0.53 -13.96 3.08
N PHE A 178 1.18 -13.47 2.01
CA PHE A 178 2.63 -13.28 1.99
C PHE A 178 3.09 -12.29 3.08
N SER A 179 2.46 -11.12 3.19
CA SER A 179 2.78 -10.16 4.24
C SER A 179 2.51 -10.72 5.64
N ALA A 180 1.45 -11.52 5.82
CA ALA A 180 1.18 -12.21 7.08
C ALA A 180 2.32 -13.15 7.46
N GLY A 181 2.82 -13.94 6.51
CA GLY A 181 4.00 -14.78 6.68
C GLY A 181 5.27 -13.97 7.05
N GLU A 182 5.53 -12.86 6.37
CA GLU A 182 6.65 -11.97 6.72
C GLU A 182 6.59 -11.48 8.16
N ALA A 183 5.40 -11.09 8.64
CA ALA A 183 5.22 -10.65 10.03
C ALA A 183 5.49 -11.79 11.02
N SER A 184 4.97 -12.98 10.76
CA SER A 184 5.18 -14.17 11.60
C SER A 184 6.66 -14.56 11.66
N ASP A 185 7.31 -14.63 10.49
CA ASP A 185 8.67 -15.18 10.38
C ASP A 185 9.75 -14.20 10.87
N ASN A 186 9.52 -12.89 10.79
CA ASN A 186 10.58 -11.89 11.02
C ASN A 186 10.36 -11.00 12.24
N LEU A 187 9.16 -11.02 12.86
CA LEU A 187 8.86 -10.13 13.99
C LEU A 187 8.68 -10.88 15.33
N ASP A 188 8.78 -12.19 15.37
CA ASP A 188 8.32 -13.01 16.52
C ASP A 188 6.87 -12.68 16.91
N TYR A 189 6.05 -12.31 15.93
CA TYR A 189 4.67 -11.92 16.16
C TYR A 189 3.76 -13.15 16.05
N PRO A 190 2.88 -13.42 17.04
CA PRO A 190 2.08 -14.63 17.04
C PRO A 190 1.15 -14.72 15.82
N GLU A 191 1.24 -15.75 15.01
CA GLU A 191 0.43 -15.96 13.80
C GLU A 191 -1.09 -15.81 14.09
N ARG A 192 -1.59 -16.33 15.20
CA ARG A 192 -3.00 -16.19 15.63
C ARG A 192 -3.44 -14.74 15.86
N GLN A 193 -2.52 -13.79 15.90
CA GLN A 193 -2.79 -12.35 16.05
C GLN A 193 -2.66 -11.60 14.73
N ILE A 194 -2.35 -12.29 13.64
CA ILE A 194 -2.34 -11.74 12.29
C ILE A 194 -3.65 -12.13 11.61
N VAL A 195 -4.32 -11.16 11.01
CA VAL A 195 -5.55 -11.35 10.25
C VAL A 195 -5.31 -10.88 8.82
N GLU A 196 -5.57 -11.74 7.86
CA GLU A 196 -5.50 -11.36 6.45
C GLU A 196 -6.70 -10.48 6.10
N ALA A 197 -6.40 -9.30 5.58
CA ALA A 197 -7.36 -8.33 5.09
C ALA A 197 -6.91 -7.83 3.71
N PRO A 198 -6.99 -8.68 2.67
CA PRO A 198 -6.43 -8.38 1.35
C PRO A 198 -7.10 -7.17 0.72
N LEU A 199 -6.35 -6.45 -0.13
CA LEU A 199 -6.83 -5.26 -0.80
C LEU A 199 -7.88 -5.58 -1.87
N GLY A 200 -8.75 -4.61 -2.13
CA GLY A 200 -9.56 -4.60 -3.35
C GLY A 200 -8.89 -3.79 -4.47
N PRO A 201 -9.39 -3.89 -5.69
CA PRO A 201 -8.94 -3.08 -6.81
C PRO A 201 -9.34 -1.60 -6.64
N MET A 202 -8.81 -0.73 -7.48
CA MET A 202 -9.23 0.66 -7.52
C MET A 202 -10.75 0.73 -7.73
N GLN A 203 -11.46 1.37 -6.80
CA GLN A 203 -12.87 1.66 -7.00
C GLN A 203 -12.99 2.88 -7.89
N GLN A 204 -13.75 2.74 -8.96
CA GLN A 204 -14.29 3.90 -9.66
C GLN A 204 -15.37 4.50 -8.75
N HIS A 205 -15.13 5.68 -8.22
CA HIS A 205 -16.13 6.42 -7.47
C HIS A 205 -17.09 7.06 -8.49
N GLY A 206 -18.31 6.55 -8.58
CA GLY A 206 -19.35 7.07 -9.45
C GLY A 206 -19.74 6.11 -10.58
N SER A 207 -20.82 6.43 -11.25
CA SER A 207 -21.46 5.66 -12.33
C SER A 207 -20.67 5.58 -13.65
N ASP A 208 -19.47 6.10 -13.69
CA ASP A 208 -18.68 6.21 -14.91
C ASP A 208 -17.69 5.05 -15.01
N VAL A 209 -18.21 3.87 -15.34
CA VAL A 209 -17.37 2.85 -15.98
C VAL A 209 -16.83 3.51 -17.25
N LEU A 210 -15.50 3.74 -17.29
CA LEU A 210 -14.86 4.34 -18.47
C LEU A 210 -15.30 3.52 -19.70
N SER A 211 -15.95 4.15 -20.68
CA SER A 211 -16.31 3.44 -21.90
C SER A 211 -15.04 3.09 -22.70
N ASP A 212 -15.12 2.09 -23.57
CA ASP A 212 -13.99 1.76 -24.47
C ASP A 212 -13.62 2.98 -25.36
N GLN A 213 -14.59 3.81 -25.71
CA GLN A 213 -14.35 5.04 -26.44
C GLN A 213 -13.56 6.05 -25.60
N ASP A 214 -13.91 6.22 -24.32
CA ASP A 214 -13.20 7.14 -23.43
C ASP A 214 -11.78 6.63 -23.15
N ALA A 215 -11.61 5.31 -22.98
CA ALA A 215 -10.28 4.69 -22.85
C ALA A 215 -9.41 4.99 -24.08
N GLY A 216 -9.97 4.85 -25.29
CA GLY A 216 -9.30 5.23 -26.54
C GLY A 216 -8.89 6.70 -26.58
N LEU A 217 -9.76 7.62 -26.15
CA LEU A 217 -9.46 9.05 -26.06
C LEU A 217 -8.34 9.37 -25.08
N GLN A 218 -8.23 8.63 -23.96
CA GLN A 218 -7.11 8.80 -23.03
C GLN A 218 -5.79 8.39 -23.67
N LEU A 219 -5.77 7.30 -24.43
CA LEU A 219 -4.55 6.86 -25.15
C LEU A 219 -4.14 7.89 -26.21
N GLU A 220 -5.08 8.42 -26.99
CA GLU A 220 -4.82 9.47 -27.98
C GLU A 220 -4.18 10.71 -27.33
N ARG A 221 -4.66 11.15 -26.17
CA ARG A 221 -4.10 12.29 -25.42
C ARG A 221 -2.66 12.02 -24.98
N LEU A 222 -2.31 10.76 -24.71
CA LEU A 222 -0.95 10.34 -24.39
C LEU A 222 -0.08 10.09 -25.63
N GLY A 223 -0.63 10.22 -26.84
CA GLY A 223 0.06 9.92 -28.11
C GLY A 223 0.32 8.43 -28.32
N LEU A 224 -0.50 7.57 -27.72
CA LEU A 224 -0.37 6.11 -27.78
C LEU A 224 -1.44 5.49 -28.67
N SER A 225 -1.06 4.40 -29.34
CA SER A 225 -1.98 3.47 -29.98
C SER A 225 -2.07 2.19 -29.12
N PRO A 226 -3.22 1.49 -29.08
CA PRO A 226 -3.34 0.22 -28.41
C PRO A 226 -2.29 -0.80 -28.86
N GLY A 227 -1.94 -1.74 -27.98
CA GLY A 227 -1.07 -2.86 -28.33
C GLY A 227 0.33 -2.85 -27.71
N PHE A 228 0.64 -1.95 -26.80
CA PHE A 228 1.93 -1.84 -26.11
C PHE A 228 2.09 -2.85 -24.96
N VAL A 229 3.33 -3.04 -24.51
CA VAL A 229 3.69 -3.66 -23.22
C VAL A 229 3.60 -2.58 -22.15
N LEU A 230 2.90 -2.84 -21.04
CA LEU A 230 2.69 -1.85 -19.98
C LEU A 230 3.36 -2.26 -18.66
N TYR A 231 4.05 -1.30 -18.05
CA TYR A 231 4.41 -1.30 -16.62
C TYR A 231 3.80 -0.09 -15.92
N VAL A 232 3.31 -0.30 -14.69
CA VAL A 232 2.81 0.79 -13.84
C VAL A 232 3.46 0.72 -12.47
N GLY A 233 4.06 1.84 -12.04
CA GLY A 233 4.68 1.96 -10.72
C GLY A 233 5.81 2.99 -10.68
N ALA A 234 6.33 3.27 -9.48
CA ALA A 234 7.55 4.06 -9.30
C ALA A 234 8.80 3.24 -9.68
N SER A 235 9.96 3.91 -9.76
CA SER A 235 11.26 3.30 -10.04
C SER A 235 12.02 3.04 -8.74
N ASP A 236 11.50 2.16 -7.91
CA ASP A 236 12.26 1.62 -6.79
C ASP A 236 13.06 0.41 -7.28
N ARG A 237 14.23 0.12 -6.71
CA ARG A 237 15.11 -0.97 -7.16
C ARG A 237 14.39 -2.32 -7.21
N ARG A 238 13.55 -2.60 -6.20
CA ARG A 238 12.74 -3.82 -6.14
C ARG A 238 11.74 -3.96 -7.28
N LYS A 239 11.40 -2.87 -7.95
CA LYS A 239 10.51 -2.87 -9.13
C LYS A 239 11.19 -3.44 -10.38
N ASN A 240 12.51 -3.62 -10.35
CA ASN A 240 13.27 -4.40 -11.32
C ASN A 240 13.19 -3.90 -12.78
N LEU A 241 13.02 -2.59 -12.95
CA LEU A 241 12.83 -1.98 -14.26
C LEU A 241 14.04 -2.16 -15.21
N PRO A 242 15.31 -2.16 -14.74
CA PRO A 242 16.45 -2.47 -15.59
C PRO A 242 16.31 -3.81 -16.31
N ARG A 243 16.00 -4.91 -15.57
CA ARG A 243 15.82 -6.23 -16.18
C ARG A 243 14.60 -6.29 -17.12
N LEU A 244 13.54 -5.55 -16.81
CA LEU A 244 12.40 -5.46 -17.72
C LEU A 244 12.80 -4.83 -19.07
N VAL A 245 13.57 -3.72 -19.06
CA VAL A 245 14.05 -3.09 -20.29
C VAL A 245 15.01 -4.00 -21.03
N GLU A 246 15.93 -4.68 -20.33
CA GLU A 246 16.84 -5.67 -20.93
C GLU A 246 16.06 -6.81 -21.60
N ALA A 247 15.04 -7.37 -20.93
CA ALA A 247 14.19 -8.43 -21.46
C ALA A 247 13.41 -7.97 -22.71
N TRP A 248 12.84 -6.77 -22.66
CA TRP A 248 12.16 -6.18 -23.82
C TRP A 248 13.14 -5.96 -25.00
N CYS A 249 14.39 -5.57 -24.73
CA CYS A 249 15.43 -5.44 -25.76
C CYS A 249 15.82 -6.78 -26.41
N GLN A 250 15.60 -7.93 -25.73
CA GLN A 250 15.83 -9.25 -26.31
C GLN A 250 14.72 -9.71 -27.27
N LEU A 251 13.57 -9.06 -27.26
CA LEU A 251 12.48 -9.39 -28.19
C LEU A 251 12.92 -9.16 -29.66
N PRO A 252 12.39 -9.93 -30.61
CA PRO A 252 12.58 -9.65 -32.05
C PRO A 252 12.22 -8.20 -32.39
N ALA A 253 13.02 -7.58 -33.29
CA ALA A 253 12.87 -6.16 -33.63
C ALA A 253 11.46 -5.78 -34.11
N ASN A 254 10.80 -6.66 -34.84
CA ASN A 254 9.40 -6.47 -35.30
C ASN A 254 8.40 -6.44 -34.14
N LEU A 255 8.64 -7.22 -33.09
CA LEU A 255 7.79 -7.19 -31.87
C LEU A 255 8.00 -5.90 -31.07
N GLN A 256 9.23 -5.42 -30.94
CA GLN A 256 9.51 -4.14 -30.27
C GLN A 256 8.83 -2.96 -31.01
N VAL A 257 8.79 -2.99 -32.34
CA VAL A 257 8.10 -1.97 -33.14
C VAL A 257 6.59 -2.06 -32.97
N ALA A 258 6.02 -3.27 -32.99
CA ALA A 258 4.59 -3.50 -32.86
C ALA A 258 4.10 -3.27 -31.42
N HIS A 259 4.94 -3.53 -30.41
CA HIS A 259 4.62 -3.46 -28.99
C HIS A 259 5.66 -2.64 -28.22
N PRO A 260 5.59 -1.29 -28.30
CA PRO A 260 6.43 -0.40 -27.51
C PRO A 260 6.35 -0.73 -26.02
N LEU A 261 7.44 -0.52 -25.27
CA LEU A 261 7.41 -0.62 -23.81
C LEU A 261 7.00 0.73 -23.23
N VAL A 262 5.81 0.78 -22.63
CA VAL A 262 5.24 1.96 -21.97
C VAL A 262 5.35 1.80 -20.46
N MET A 263 5.93 2.79 -19.80
CA MET A 263 6.06 2.82 -18.34
C MET A 263 5.38 4.08 -17.80
N ALA A 264 4.42 3.90 -16.89
CA ALA A 264 3.70 4.95 -16.19
C ALA A 264 4.03 4.96 -14.71
N GLY A 265 4.35 6.14 -14.16
CA GLY A 265 4.66 6.35 -12.75
C GLY A 265 5.78 7.35 -12.54
N SER A 266 5.94 7.80 -11.31
CA SER A 266 6.98 8.77 -10.96
C SER A 266 8.35 8.11 -10.95
N MET A 267 9.29 8.67 -11.70
CA MET A 267 10.68 8.20 -11.80
C MET A 267 11.63 9.39 -11.70
N PRO A 268 12.68 9.32 -10.86
CA PRO A 268 13.77 10.30 -10.87
C PRO A 268 14.48 10.34 -12.23
N GLU A 269 15.03 11.50 -12.58
CA GLU A 269 15.74 11.66 -13.86
C GLU A 269 16.95 10.71 -14.00
N VAL A 270 17.60 10.36 -12.88
CA VAL A 270 18.72 9.41 -12.90
C VAL A 270 18.27 8.01 -13.35
N ASP A 271 17.11 7.56 -12.89
CA ASP A 271 16.54 6.27 -13.27
C ASP A 271 16.07 6.29 -14.73
N ILE A 272 15.42 7.38 -15.15
CA ILE A 272 15.05 7.61 -16.55
C ILE A 272 16.28 7.52 -17.47
N ALA A 273 17.38 8.20 -17.10
CA ALA A 273 18.63 8.18 -17.86
C ALA A 273 19.23 6.78 -17.92
N HIS A 274 19.18 6.03 -16.81
CA HIS A 274 19.67 4.65 -16.72
C HIS A 274 18.87 3.71 -17.64
N LEU A 275 17.54 3.73 -17.55
CA LEU A 275 16.66 2.91 -18.39
C LEU A 275 16.85 3.20 -19.89
N LYS A 276 16.96 4.48 -20.26
CA LYS A 276 17.26 4.88 -21.62
C LYS A 276 18.65 4.41 -22.08
N ALA A 277 19.64 4.37 -21.19
CA ALA A 277 20.96 3.85 -21.51
C ALA A 277 20.93 2.34 -21.83
N ILE A 278 20.15 1.56 -21.07
CA ILE A 278 19.91 0.14 -21.35
C ILE A 278 19.20 -0.02 -22.71
N ALA A 279 18.12 0.73 -22.94
CA ALA A 279 17.35 0.63 -24.18
C ALA A 279 18.18 0.95 -25.45
N ARG A 280 19.22 1.78 -25.34
CA ARG A 280 20.15 2.08 -26.50
C ARG A 280 20.89 0.86 -27.01
N GLN A 281 20.87 -0.27 -26.31
CA GLN A 281 21.38 -1.53 -26.81
C GLN A 281 20.49 -2.12 -27.93
N SER A 282 19.21 -1.69 -27.97
CA SER A 282 18.29 -2.06 -29.05
C SER A 282 18.27 -1.03 -30.17
N ILE A 283 18.08 -1.49 -31.39
CA ILE A 283 17.81 -0.64 -32.56
C ILE A 283 16.52 0.17 -32.44
N ASN A 284 15.59 -0.27 -31.58
CA ASN A 284 14.29 0.33 -31.38
C ASN A 284 14.20 1.09 -29.99
N ALA A 285 15.31 1.67 -29.56
CA ALA A 285 15.39 2.40 -28.28
C ALA A 285 14.34 3.52 -28.13
N ASP A 286 13.88 4.11 -29.22
CA ASP A 286 12.83 5.11 -29.29
C ASP A 286 11.44 4.56 -28.95
N ARG A 287 11.28 3.25 -28.90
CA ARG A 287 10.05 2.55 -28.51
C ARG A 287 9.93 2.32 -27.01
N LEU A 288 10.90 2.72 -26.19
CA LEU A 288 10.75 2.87 -24.75
C LEU A 288 10.09 4.22 -24.45
N ILE A 289 8.86 4.20 -23.97
CA ILE A 289 8.02 5.39 -23.69
C ILE A 289 7.85 5.52 -22.18
N LEU A 290 8.35 6.61 -21.63
CA LEU A 290 8.26 6.91 -20.19
C LEU A 290 7.29 8.09 -20.00
N LEU A 291 6.09 7.81 -19.45
CA LEU A 291 5.00 8.79 -19.36
C LEU A 291 5.09 9.69 -18.12
N GLY A 292 5.86 9.26 -17.09
CA GLY A 292 5.77 9.90 -15.78
C GLY A 292 4.43 9.60 -15.07
N GLN A 293 4.03 10.49 -14.18
CA GLN A 293 2.77 10.34 -13.45
C GLN A 293 1.58 10.67 -14.38
N VAL A 294 0.58 9.80 -14.39
CA VAL A 294 -0.66 9.95 -15.18
C VAL A 294 -1.87 10.07 -14.26
N SER A 295 -3.02 10.54 -14.78
CA SER A 295 -4.28 10.55 -14.03
C SER A 295 -4.87 9.14 -13.90
N ASP A 296 -5.82 8.96 -12.98
CA ASP A 296 -6.48 7.67 -12.77
C ASP A 296 -7.28 7.25 -14.04
N GLU A 297 -7.91 8.17 -14.75
CA GLU A 297 -8.62 7.89 -16.01
C GLU A 297 -7.65 7.45 -17.12
N ALA A 298 -6.49 8.12 -17.21
CA ALA A 298 -5.46 7.74 -18.17
C ALA A 298 -4.88 6.36 -17.83
N LEU A 299 -4.73 6.03 -16.54
CA LEU A 299 -4.25 4.74 -16.07
C LEU A 299 -5.21 3.60 -16.47
N LEU A 300 -6.53 3.80 -16.35
CA LEU A 300 -7.52 2.84 -16.83
C LEU A 300 -7.42 2.63 -18.35
N GLY A 301 -7.25 3.73 -19.11
CA GLY A 301 -7.02 3.65 -20.56
C GLY A 301 -5.76 2.83 -20.89
N LEU A 302 -4.68 3.00 -20.12
CA LEU A 302 -3.45 2.24 -20.30
C LEU A 302 -3.64 0.74 -20.05
N TYR A 303 -4.32 0.35 -18.96
CA TYR A 303 -4.62 -1.06 -18.67
C TYR A 303 -5.43 -1.71 -19.79
N ARG A 304 -6.49 -1.05 -20.30
CA ARG A 304 -7.33 -1.57 -21.37
C ARG A 304 -6.63 -1.63 -22.72
N GLY A 305 -5.73 -0.69 -22.98
CA GLY A 305 -5.04 -0.56 -24.27
C GLY A 305 -3.80 -1.41 -24.41
N CYS A 306 -3.24 -1.98 -23.35
CA CYS A 306 -2.02 -2.77 -23.44
C CYS A 306 -2.28 -4.17 -24.03
N SER A 307 -1.31 -4.73 -24.76
CA SER A 307 -1.30 -6.14 -25.17
C SER A 307 -0.99 -7.06 -24.00
N VAL A 308 -0.08 -6.62 -23.12
CA VAL A 308 0.32 -7.33 -21.92
C VAL A 308 0.75 -6.32 -20.85
N PHE A 309 0.29 -6.55 -19.63
CA PHE A 309 0.79 -5.88 -18.44
C PHE A 309 1.87 -6.75 -17.80
N VAL A 310 3.02 -6.18 -17.47
CA VAL A 310 4.16 -6.87 -16.88
C VAL A 310 4.56 -6.27 -15.55
N PHE A 311 4.67 -7.11 -14.51
CA PHE A 311 5.01 -6.66 -13.17
C PHE A 311 6.23 -7.42 -12.61
N PRO A 312 7.47 -6.94 -12.87
CA PRO A 312 8.70 -7.68 -12.63
C PRO A 312 9.27 -7.51 -11.22
N SER A 313 8.51 -6.93 -10.30
CA SER A 313 8.95 -6.63 -8.94
C SER A 313 9.33 -7.91 -8.19
N TRP A 314 10.49 -7.92 -7.53
CA TRP A 314 10.88 -9.09 -6.74
C TRP A 314 10.35 -9.06 -5.30
N HIS A 315 9.83 -7.91 -4.80
CA HIS A 315 9.29 -7.78 -3.46
C HIS A 315 8.14 -6.79 -3.43
N GLU A 316 6.95 -7.27 -3.10
CA GLU A 316 5.72 -6.50 -2.93
C GLU A 316 4.94 -6.98 -1.70
N GLY A 317 4.33 -6.05 -0.99
CA GLY A 317 3.38 -6.41 0.05
C GLY A 317 2.07 -6.96 -0.50
N PHE A 318 1.66 -6.54 -1.73
CA PHE A 318 0.44 -7.05 -2.40
C PHE A 318 0.59 -7.14 -3.92
N GLY A 319 0.80 -6.03 -4.62
CA GLY A 319 0.82 -6.01 -6.09
C GLY A 319 -0.43 -5.40 -6.70
N LEU A 320 -0.94 -4.32 -6.10
CA LEU A 320 -2.17 -3.64 -6.54
C LEU A 320 -2.23 -3.33 -8.04
N PRO A 321 -1.16 -2.88 -8.74
CA PRO A 321 -1.20 -2.66 -10.19
C PRO A 321 -1.51 -3.92 -11.01
N ALA A 322 -1.05 -5.10 -10.57
CA ALA A 322 -1.39 -6.36 -11.26
C ALA A 322 -2.88 -6.70 -11.10
N LEU A 323 -3.44 -6.50 -9.91
CA LEU A 323 -4.87 -6.66 -9.67
C LEU A 323 -5.70 -5.68 -10.50
N GLU A 324 -5.32 -4.41 -10.54
CA GLU A 324 -5.99 -3.37 -11.34
C GLU A 324 -5.98 -3.73 -12.83
N ALA A 325 -4.84 -4.19 -13.35
CA ALA A 325 -4.72 -4.63 -14.74
C ALA A 325 -5.66 -5.83 -15.05
N MET A 326 -5.76 -6.81 -14.14
CA MET A 326 -6.68 -7.95 -14.29
C MET A 326 -8.14 -7.51 -14.31
N VAL A 327 -8.53 -6.56 -13.45
CA VAL A 327 -9.91 -6.01 -13.40
C VAL A 327 -10.26 -5.32 -14.71
N GLU A 328 -9.32 -4.57 -15.29
CA GLU A 328 -9.50 -3.91 -16.59
C GLU A 328 -9.36 -4.87 -17.79
N GLY A 329 -9.18 -6.17 -17.54
CA GLY A 329 -9.14 -7.21 -18.55
C GLY A 329 -7.81 -7.35 -19.30
N ALA A 330 -6.74 -6.76 -18.81
CA ALA A 330 -5.40 -6.94 -19.37
C ALA A 330 -4.89 -8.38 -19.20
N ALA A 331 -4.09 -8.85 -20.15
CA ALA A 331 -3.27 -10.04 -19.95
C ALA A 331 -2.12 -9.70 -19.01
N VAL A 332 -2.03 -10.36 -17.86
CA VAL A 332 -1.03 -10.07 -16.82
C VAL A 332 0.02 -11.16 -16.75
N ILE A 333 1.29 -10.76 -16.76
CA ILE A 333 2.43 -11.60 -16.38
C ILE A 333 3.20 -10.92 -15.25
N ALA A 334 3.71 -11.68 -14.28
CA ALA A 334 4.34 -11.13 -13.09
C ALA A 334 5.50 -11.99 -12.58
N ALA A 335 6.28 -11.44 -11.66
CA ALA A 335 7.31 -12.20 -10.96
C ALA A 335 6.71 -13.31 -10.09
N ASN A 336 7.42 -14.43 -9.98
CA ASN A 336 7.04 -15.59 -9.14
C ASN A 336 7.46 -15.43 -7.68
N THR A 337 7.53 -14.21 -7.18
CA THR A 337 8.05 -13.87 -5.85
C THR A 337 7.07 -13.02 -5.06
N SER A 338 7.25 -13.02 -3.74
CA SER A 338 6.47 -12.23 -2.79
C SER A 338 4.95 -12.51 -2.89
N SER A 339 4.11 -11.49 -2.80
CA SER A 339 2.65 -11.60 -2.90
C SER A 339 2.12 -11.81 -4.33
N LEU A 340 2.97 -11.69 -5.37
CA LEU A 340 2.49 -11.71 -6.75
C LEU A 340 1.89 -13.07 -7.18
N PRO A 341 2.43 -14.24 -6.77
CA PRO A 341 1.78 -15.53 -7.01
C PRO A 341 0.37 -15.62 -6.42
N GLU A 342 0.15 -15.07 -5.21
CA GLU A 342 -1.16 -15.01 -4.57
C GLU A 342 -2.14 -14.14 -5.36
N VAL A 343 -1.70 -12.97 -5.81
CA VAL A 343 -2.55 -12.00 -6.51
C VAL A 343 -2.87 -12.46 -7.92
N VAL A 344 -1.89 -12.95 -8.68
CA VAL A 344 -2.05 -13.40 -10.07
C VAL A 344 -2.71 -14.76 -10.14
N GLY A 345 -2.35 -15.71 -9.28
CA GLY A 345 -3.02 -16.99 -9.10
C GLY A 345 -2.89 -17.96 -10.29
N LEU A 346 -1.92 -17.78 -11.20
CA LEU A 346 -1.73 -18.61 -12.39
C LEU A 346 -0.24 -18.85 -12.64
N ASP A 347 0.23 -20.06 -12.41
CA ASP A 347 1.67 -20.40 -12.51
C ASP A 347 2.27 -20.08 -13.87
N GLU A 348 1.54 -20.34 -14.98
CA GLU A 348 2.05 -20.07 -16.34
C GLU A 348 2.17 -18.57 -16.67
N ALA A 349 1.66 -17.68 -15.81
CA ALA A 349 1.80 -16.23 -15.91
C ALA A 349 3.01 -15.70 -15.12
N LEU A 350 3.69 -16.58 -14.36
CA LEU A 350 4.73 -16.19 -13.41
C LEU A 350 6.12 -16.52 -13.94
N PHE A 351 7.02 -15.54 -13.88
CA PHE A 351 8.42 -15.69 -14.32
C PHE A 351 9.40 -15.42 -13.16
N ASN A 352 10.63 -15.93 -13.30
CA ASN A 352 11.73 -15.59 -12.40
C ASN A 352 12.21 -14.15 -12.65
N PRO A 353 12.01 -13.21 -11.67
CA PRO A 353 12.39 -11.80 -11.88
C PRO A 353 13.90 -11.57 -11.97
N PHE A 354 14.72 -12.56 -11.62
CA PHE A 354 16.17 -12.46 -11.66
C PHE A 354 16.77 -13.02 -12.97
N ASP A 355 15.94 -13.60 -13.82
CA ASP A 355 16.33 -14.14 -15.13
C ASP A 355 15.72 -13.29 -16.27
N VAL A 356 16.55 -12.51 -16.94
CA VAL A 356 16.14 -11.63 -18.04
C VAL A 356 15.56 -12.43 -19.22
N THR A 357 16.08 -13.63 -19.46
CA THR A 357 15.59 -14.50 -20.55
C THR A 357 14.20 -15.02 -20.24
N ASP A 358 13.95 -15.44 -19.01
CA ASP A 358 12.61 -15.91 -18.59
C ASP A 358 11.57 -14.79 -18.69
N ILE A 359 11.93 -13.54 -18.31
CA ILE A 359 11.05 -12.38 -18.53
C ILE A 359 10.78 -12.16 -20.02
N ALA A 360 11.81 -12.26 -20.87
CA ALA A 360 11.70 -12.06 -22.32
C ALA A 360 10.83 -13.15 -22.96
N ASP A 361 10.99 -14.41 -22.56
CA ASP A 361 10.21 -15.55 -23.08
C ASP A 361 8.72 -15.40 -22.74
N HIS A 362 8.39 -15.00 -21.49
CA HIS A 362 7.01 -14.73 -21.09
C HIS A 362 6.40 -13.55 -21.84
N LEU A 363 7.17 -12.45 -22.03
CA LEU A 363 6.76 -11.34 -22.87
C LEU A 363 6.50 -11.79 -24.31
N GLN A 364 7.45 -12.50 -24.94
CA GLN A 364 7.31 -12.97 -26.30
C GLN A 364 6.09 -13.89 -26.45
N ARG A 365 5.90 -14.85 -25.53
CA ARG A 365 4.76 -15.75 -25.54
C ARG A 365 3.44 -14.98 -25.44
N ALA A 366 3.33 -14.04 -24.51
CA ALA A 366 2.11 -13.23 -24.34
C ALA A 366 1.78 -12.36 -25.58
N LEU A 367 2.83 -11.94 -26.35
CA LEU A 367 2.67 -11.12 -27.54
C LEU A 367 2.39 -11.95 -28.80
N THR A 368 2.88 -13.19 -28.89
CA THR A 368 2.82 -14.01 -30.12
C THR A 368 1.85 -15.17 -30.06
N ASP A 369 1.42 -15.60 -28.87
CA ASP A 369 0.45 -16.68 -28.64
C ASP A 369 -0.91 -16.10 -28.21
N PRO A 370 -1.88 -15.94 -29.14
CA PRO A 370 -3.19 -15.41 -28.83
C PRO A 370 -3.99 -16.26 -27.83
N GLU A 371 -3.80 -17.59 -27.84
CA GLU A 371 -4.50 -18.48 -26.92
C GLU A 371 -3.96 -18.33 -25.50
N PHE A 372 -2.66 -18.23 -25.35
CA PHE A 372 -2.04 -17.94 -24.05
C PHE A 372 -2.52 -16.60 -23.52
N ARG A 373 -2.45 -15.54 -24.33
CA ARG A 373 -2.93 -14.22 -23.93
C ARG A 373 -4.40 -14.24 -23.52
N GLN A 374 -5.26 -14.95 -24.25
CA GLN A 374 -6.69 -15.07 -23.90
C GLN A 374 -6.87 -15.81 -22.57
N ARG A 375 -6.09 -16.87 -22.30
CA ARG A 375 -6.14 -17.56 -20.99
C ARG A 375 -5.74 -16.64 -19.85
N LEU A 376 -4.70 -15.79 -20.02
CA LEU A 376 -4.30 -14.78 -19.01
C LEU A 376 -5.45 -13.81 -18.70
N MET A 377 -6.13 -13.31 -19.74
CA MET A 377 -7.26 -12.38 -19.60
C MET A 377 -8.45 -13.02 -18.91
N ASP A 378 -8.82 -14.24 -19.33
CA ASP A 378 -9.99 -14.96 -18.77
C ASP A 378 -9.73 -15.35 -17.31
N HIS A 379 -8.52 -15.83 -17.00
CA HIS A 379 -8.12 -16.11 -15.63
C HIS A 379 -8.14 -14.85 -14.78
N GLY A 380 -7.55 -13.75 -15.25
CA GLY A 380 -7.49 -12.49 -14.52
C GLY A 380 -8.87 -11.95 -14.13
N ARG A 381 -9.88 -12.10 -15.01
CA ARG A 381 -11.27 -11.72 -14.71
C ARG A 381 -11.88 -12.53 -13.56
N VAL A 382 -11.54 -13.80 -13.45
CA VAL A 382 -12.04 -14.68 -12.36
C VAL A 382 -11.26 -14.40 -11.08
N GLN A 383 -9.94 -14.38 -11.17
CA GLN A 383 -9.03 -14.18 -10.03
C GLN A 383 -9.29 -12.85 -9.34
N SER A 384 -9.48 -11.77 -10.10
CA SER A 384 -9.69 -10.43 -9.53
C SER A 384 -10.95 -10.32 -8.67
N GLN A 385 -11.96 -11.19 -8.88
CA GLN A 385 -13.19 -11.23 -8.06
C GLN A 385 -12.97 -11.76 -6.64
N LEU A 386 -11.83 -12.40 -6.38
CA LEU A 386 -11.46 -12.83 -5.03
C LEU A 386 -11.09 -11.66 -4.13
N PHE A 387 -10.76 -10.52 -4.71
CA PHE A 387 -10.27 -9.32 -4.02
C PHE A 387 -11.31 -8.20 -4.07
N SER A 388 -11.77 -7.74 -2.92
CA SER A 388 -12.74 -6.64 -2.86
C SER A 388 -12.67 -5.90 -1.52
N TRP A 389 -12.91 -4.60 -1.54
CA TRP A 389 -12.95 -3.77 -0.34
C TRP A 389 -14.03 -4.19 0.67
N PRO A 390 -15.23 -4.67 0.25
CA PRO A 390 -16.19 -5.24 1.20
C PRO A 390 -15.63 -6.43 1.99
N ARG A 391 -14.86 -7.33 1.36
CA ARG A 391 -14.18 -8.44 2.06
C ARG A 391 -13.11 -7.94 3.02
N THR A 392 -12.34 -6.92 2.62
CA THR A 392 -11.36 -6.27 3.51
C THR A 392 -12.05 -5.69 4.74
N ALA A 393 -13.18 -4.99 4.54
CA ALA A 393 -13.96 -4.39 5.64
C ALA A 393 -14.57 -5.47 6.54
N GLU A 394 -15.09 -6.56 5.99
CA GLU A 394 -15.64 -7.70 6.75
C GLU A 394 -14.57 -8.33 7.65
N ALA A 395 -13.41 -8.67 7.09
CA ALA A 395 -12.29 -9.22 7.86
C ALA A 395 -11.82 -8.25 8.96
N THR A 396 -11.76 -6.96 8.63
CA THR A 396 -11.36 -5.89 9.54
C THR A 396 -12.36 -5.78 10.70
N MET A 397 -13.66 -5.74 10.41
CA MET A 397 -14.71 -5.64 11.43
C MET A 397 -14.75 -6.87 12.34
N ALA A 398 -14.67 -8.08 11.77
CA ALA A 398 -14.61 -9.32 12.53
C ALA A 398 -13.39 -9.35 13.48
N CYS A 399 -12.23 -8.85 13.01
CA CYS A 399 -11.05 -8.69 13.83
C CYS A 399 -11.30 -7.74 15.02
N TRP A 400 -11.89 -6.57 14.80
CA TRP A 400 -12.16 -5.59 15.84
C TRP A 400 -13.21 -6.07 16.86
N GLU A 401 -14.23 -6.81 16.44
CA GLU A 401 -15.22 -7.44 17.32
C GLU A 401 -14.54 -8.45 18.25
N ALA A 402 -13.72 -9.34 17.67
CA ALA A 402 -12.95 -10.30 18.46
C ALA A 402 -11.95 -9.64 19.42
N MET A 403 -11.31 -8.53 19.01
CA MET A 403 -10.42 -7.77 19.89
C MET A 403 -11.15 -7.18 21.10
N ARG A 404 -12.32 -6.59 20.88
CA ARG A 404 -13.16 -6.03 21.95
C ARG A 404 -13.58 -7.11 22.94
N GLU A 405 -14.05 -8.25 22.46
CA GLU A 405 -14.50 -9.37 23.31
C GLU A 405 -13.35 -9.94 24.16
N ALA A 406 -12.15 -10.02 23.60
CA ALA A 406 -10.97 -10.56 24.27
C ALA A 406 -10.29 -9.55 25.22
N PHE A 407 -10.60 -8.26 25.10
CA PHE A 407 -9.96 -7.21 25.89
C PHE A 407 -10.60 -7.06 27.25
N THR A 408 -9.89 -7.53 28.29
CA THR A 408 -10.21 -7.22 29.69
C THR A 408 -9.34 -6.05 30.14
N VAL A 409 -9.98 -4.95 30.54
CA VAL A 409 -9.25 -3.81 31.13
C VAL A 409 -8.49 -4.32 32.35
N PRO A 410 -7.17 -4.13 32.45
CA PRO A 410 -6.46 -4.45 33.69
C PRO A 410 -7.06 -3.65 34.82
N GLU A 411 -7.48 -4.32 35.90
CA GLU A 411 -7.92 -3.62 37.12
C GLU A 411 -6.80 -2.66 37.55
N PRO A 412 -7.13 -1.39 37.88
CA PRO A 412 -6.16 -0.48 38.44
C PRO A 412 -5.53 -1.14 39.65
N ALA A 413 -4.22 -1.23 39.73
CA ALA A 413 -3.52 -1.76 40.88
C ALA A 413 -4.03 -1.03 42.11
N VAL A 414 -4.84 -1.72 42.94
CA VAL A 414 -5.32 -1.19 44.21
C VAL A 414 -4.08 -0.89 45.03
N ALA A 415 -3.76 0.38 45.20
CA ALA A 415 -2.72 0.78 46.14
C ALA A 415 -3.10 0.19 47.50
N ASN A 416 -2.30 -0.78 47.93
CA ASN A 416 -2.48 -1.44 49.21
C ASN A 416 -2.30 -0.40 50.36
N PRO A 417 -3.33 0.00 51.11
CA PRO A 417 -3.20 1.03 52.10
C PRO A 417 -2.54 0.55 53.40
N GLN A 418 -1.81 -0.54 53.37
CA GLN A 418 -1.09 -1.07 54.52
C GLN A 418 0.43 -0.97 54.40
N SER A 419 0.94 0.24 54.56
CA SER A 419 2.31 0.50 55.04
C SER A 419 2.46 1.92 55.59
N SER A 420 1.58 2.31 56.50
CA SER A 420 1.81 3.45 57.37
C SER A 420 1.79 2.98 58.83
N GLU A 421 2.78 2.15 59.16
CA GLU A 421 3.23 2.04 60.55
C GLU A 421 4.73 2.28 60.59
N GLY A 422 5.11 3.35 61.21
CA GLY A 422 6.42 3.58 61.74
C GLY A 422 7.26 4.66 61.03
N TRP A 423 7.05 5.93 61.39
CA TRP A 423 7.94 6.89 62.09
C TRP A 423 7.34 8.26 62.09
#